data_0e3c6ab052f98b0c0c94af17c6d1ef3d
#
_entry.id   0e3c6ab052f98b0c0c94af17c6d1ef3d
#
_cell.length_a   1.000
_cell.length_b   1.000
_cell.length_c   1.000
_cell.angle_alpha   90.00
_cell.angle_beta   90.00
_cell.angle_gamma   90.00
#
_symmetry.space_group_name_H-M   'P 1'
#
loop_
_entity.id
_entity.type
_entity.pdbx_description
1 polymer ?
#
loop_
_entity_poly.entity_id
_entity_poly.type
_entity_poly.pdbx_seq_one_letter_code
_entity_poly.pdbx_strand_id
1 'polypeptide(L)'
;MATPAREIHGGVKFKTEFVSTAIPSDARLEELKAWCAEFHRRNFAPPYGEFSQGNLSFRLRPGEEAFIITGSQVGWKDLLADDRFVTVHGCDMERGIVYASGTRDPSSESMLHFAVYRARKDVQAVFHGHSREILRCADRPPDIPETREPHPYGSLELARGVLDVLGNADFVIMKRHGFISLGRSMDEAGRRAIEVHRRCLRQAEGGNAP
;
A
#
# COMPACT_ATOMS: atom_id res chain seq x y z
N MET A 1 20.51 -16.09 -16.97
CA MET A 1 19.43 -15.55 -16.11
C MET A 1 19.74 -14.08 -15.88
N ALA A 2 18.94 -13.18 -16.46
CA ALA A 2 19.14 -11.74 -16.30
C ALA A 2 18.73 -11.34 -14.88
N THR A 3 19.64 -10.72 -14.14
CA THR A 3 19.37 -10.10 -12.83
C THR A 3 18.31 -9.02 -13.04
N PRO A 4 17.19 -9.00 -12.29
CA PRO A 4 16.23 -7.93 -12.43
C PRO A 4 16.92 -6.60 -12.13
N ALA A 5 16.72 -5.61 -13.01
CA ALA A 5 17.22 -4.26 -12.81
C ALA A 5 16.76 -3.76 -11.44
N ARG A 6 17.71 -3.35 -10.61
CA ARG A 6 17.47 -2.79 -9.28
C ARG A 6 16.79 -1.45 -9.50
N GLU A 7 15.48 -1.35 -9.23
CA GLU A 7 14.80 -0.06 -9.19
C GLU A 7 15.48 0.82 -8.13
N ILE A 8 16.09 1.90 -8.58
CA ILE A 8 16.66 2.90 -7.68
C ILE A 8 15.48 3.72 -7.14
N HIS A 9 15.12 3.54 -5.87
CA HIS A 9 14.09 4.35 -5.22
C HIS A 9 14.60 5.80 -5.06
N GLY A 10 14.18 6.65 -5.99
CA GLY A 10 14.51 8.08 -6.03
C GLY A 10 13.50 8.99 -5.30
N GLY A 11 12.85 8.51 -4.23
CA GLY A 11 11.85 9.32 -3.53
C GLY A 11 10.46 9.31 -4.19
N VAL A 12 9.65 10.34 -3.90
CA VAL A 12 8.29 10.48 -4.45
C VAL A 12 8.33 10.93 -5.91
N LYS A 13 7.38 10.46 -6.74
CA LYS A 13 7.25 10.80 -8.18
C LYS A 13 6.19 11.86 -8.45
N PHE A 14 5.79 12.57 -7.43
CA PHE A 14 4.83 13.67 -7.49
C PHE A 14 5.41 14.88 -6.73
N LYS A 15 4.80 16.03 -6.91
CA LYS A 15 5.09 17.22 -6.10
C LYS A 15 4.19 17.19 -4.87
N THR A 16 4.77 17.28 -3.66
CA THR A 16 3.98 17.53 -2.45
C THR A 16 3.76 19.03 -2.29
N GLU A 17 2.51 19.45 -2.13
CA GLU A 17 2.14 20.79 -1.68
C GLU A 17 1.63 20.69 -0.25
N PHE A 18 2.45 21.19 0.70
CA PHE A 18 2.09 21.15 2.11
C PHE A 18 1.07 22.25 2.43
N VAL A 19 -0.11 21.82 2.91
CA VAL A 19 -1.15 22.70 3.44
C VAL A 19 -0.77 23.20 4.83
N SER A 20 -0.12 22.33 5.64
CA SER A 20 0.43 22.68 6.95
C SER A 20 1.51 21.68 7.37
N THR A 21 2.26 22.01 8.43
CA THR A 21 3.23 21.09 9.07
C THR A 21 2.61 20.28 10.20
N ALA A 22 1.29 20.32 10.38
CA ALA A 22 0.60 19.63 11.46
C ALA A 22 0.75 18.09 11.31
N ILE A 23 1.23 17.46 12.36
CA ILE A 23 1.30 16.01 12.47
C ILE A 23 -0.14 15.46 12.62
N PRO A 24 -0.49 14.35 11.98
CA PRO A 24 -1.80 13.76 12.13
C PRO A 24 -2.15 13.46 13.59
N SER A 25 -3.37 13.83 14.01
CA SER A 25 -3.91 13.57 15.34
C SER A 25 -5.27 12.89 15.20
N ASP A 26 -5.28 11.54 15.20
CA ASP A 26 -6.48 10.72 15.11
C ASP A 26 -6.29 9.49 15.98
N ALA A 27 -7.29 9.15 16.82
CA ALA A 27 -7.20 8.03 17.75
C ALA A 27 -6.93 6.67 17.05
N ARG A 28 -7.32 6.53 15.78
CA ARG A 28 -7.08 5.33 14.96
C ARG A 28 -5.61 5.19 14.52
N LEU A 29 -4.77 6.18 14.77
CA LEU A 29 -3.35 6.12 14.43
C LEU A 29 -2.64 5.00 15.18
N GLU A 30 -3.04 4.71 16.41
CA GLU A 30 -2.48 3.58 17.18
C GLU A 30 -2.80 2.22 16.53
N GLU A 31 -4.01 2.05 15.98
CA GLU A 31 -4.35 0.85 15.21
C GLU A 31 -3.51 0.75 13.93
N LEU A 32 -3.31 1.86 13.21
CA LEU A 32 -2.46 1.88 12.01
C LEU A 32 -1.01 1.51 12.34
N LYS A 33 -0.45 2.01 13.44
CA LYS A 33 0.89 1.65 13.92
C LYS A 33 0.99 0.15 14.22
N ALA A 34 -0.02 -0.41 14.91
CA ALA A 34 -0.07 -1.83 15.20
C ALA A 34 -0.06 -2.68 13.91
N TRP A 35 -0.80 -2.26 12.88
CA TRP A 35 -0.79 -2.91 11.57
C TRP A 35 0.55 -2.72 10.83
N CYS A 36 1.20 -1.56 10.95
CA CYS A 36 2.55 -1.36 10.41
C CYS A 36 3.54 -2.35 11.03
N ALA A 37 3.50 -2.53 12.36
CA ALA A 37 4.33 -3.49 13.08
C ALA A 37 4.02 -4.94 12.66
N GLU A 38 2.74 -5.29 12.44
CA GLU A 38 2.34 -6.61 11.96
C GLU A 38 2.86 -6.87 10.53
N PHE A 39 2.76 -5.91 9.62
CA PHE A 39 3.30 -6.00 8.27
C PHE A 39 4.82 -6.15 8.29
N HIS A 40 5.50 -5.45 9.19
CA HIS A 40 6.94 -5.59 9.38
C HIS A 40 7.30 -7.01 9.84
N ARG A 41 6.65 -7.52 10.90
CA ARG A 41 6.89 -8.88 11.44
C ARG A 41 6.63 -10.00 10.41
N ARG A 42 5.68 -9.79 9.47
CA ARG A 42 5.36 -10.74 8.40
C ARG A 42 6.18 -10.58 7.14
N ASN A 43 7.14 -9.65 7.16
CA ASN A 43 7.94 -9.32 5.99
C ASN A 43 7.10 -8.82 4.78
N PHE A 44 5.93 -8.22 5.04
CA PHE A 44 5.15 -7.51 4.03
C PHE A 44 5.66 -6.07 3.80
N ALA A 45 6.51 -5.61 4.69
CA ALA A 45 7.23 -4.35 4.61
C ALA A 45 8.75 -4.61 4.67
N PRO A 46 9.31 -5.34 3.68
CA PRO A 46 10.71 -5.73 3.72
C PRO A 46 11.63 -4.51 3.71
N PRO A 47 12.82 -4.63 4.32
CA PRO A 47 13.80 -3.55 4.33
C PRO A 47 14.30 -3.24 2.92
N TYR A 48 14.56 -1.95 2.67
CA TYR A 48 15.15 -1.44 1.46
C TYR A 48 16.18 -0.34 1.79
N GLY A 49 17.44 -0.71 1.91
CA GLY A 49 18.46 0.17 2.46
C GLY A 49 18.13 0.56 3.91
N GLU A 50 18.07 1.84 4.20
CA GLU A 50 17.69 2.40 5.50
C GLU A 50 16.17 2.53 5.68
N PHE A 51 15.37 2.21 4.66
CA PHE A 51 13.91 2.34 4.64
C PHE A 51 13.24 0.98 4.55
N SER A 52 11.93 0.95 4.58
CA SER A 52 11.14 -0.24 4.32
C SER A 52 10.11 0.01 3.22
N GLN A 53 9.82 -1.05 2.46
CA GLN A 53 8.78 -1.06 1.45
C GLN A 53 7.39 -1.13 2.08
N GLY A 54 6.35 -1.01 1.23
CA GLY A 54 4.96 -1.06 1.65
C GLY A 54 4.51 0.21 2.38
N ASN A 55 3.22 0.42 2.39
CA ASN A 55 2.60 1.59 3.01
C ASN A 55 1.14 1.29 3.36
N LEU A 56 0.67 1.85 4.44
CA LEU A 56 -0.64 1.61 5.00
C LEU A 56 -1.36 2.93 5.21
N SER A 57 -2.66 2.95 4.92
CA SER A 57 -3.49 4.12 5.12
C SER A 57 -4.89 3.79 5.61
N PHE A 58 -5.54 4.76 6.21
CA PHE A 58 -6.97 4.75 6.47
C PHE A 58 -7.61 6.08 6.08
N ARG A 59 -8.86 6.01 5.60
CA ARG A 59 -9.67 7.16 5.21
C ARG A 59 -10.09 7.97 6.44
N LEU A 60 -10.02 9.31 6.39
CA LEU A 60 -10.39 10.15 7.53
C LEU A 60 -11.87 10.04 7.87
N ARG A 61 -12.75 10.17 6.88
CA ARG A 61 -14.20 10.07 7.04
C ARG A 61 -14.83 9.26 5.92
N PRO A 62 -15.87 8.47 6.19
CA PRO A 62 -16.56 7.71 5.15
C PRO A 62 -16.96 8.57 3.96
N GLY A 63 -16.65 8.11 2.75
CA GLY A 63 -16.97 8.80 1.50
C GLY A 63 -16.05 9.95 1.09
N GLU A 64 -15.25 10.52 2.01
CA GLU A 64 -14.24 11.54 1.69
C GLU A 64 -13.02 10.91 1.03
N GLU A 65 -12.23 11.72 0.34
CA GLU A 65 -11.02 11.27 -0.34
C GLU A 65 -9.76 11.48 0.51
N ALA A 66 -9.87 12.24 1.61
CA ALA A 66 -8.79 12.50 2.55
C ALA A 66 -8.47 11.26 3.41
N PHE A 67 -7.18 11.02 3.65
CA PHE A 67 -6.70 9.87 4.40
C PHE A 67 -5.39 10.16 5.12
N ILE A 68 -5.06 9.36 6.12
CA ILE A 68 -3.75 9.30 6.75
C ILE A 68 -2.98 8.11 6.19
N ILE A 69 -1.71 8.32 5.86
CA ILE A 69 -0.82 7.31 5.28
C ILE A 69 0.56 7.38 5.94
N THR A 70 1.29 6.26 5.93
CA THR A 70 2.72 6.25 6.26
C THR A 70 3.50 7.19 5.34
N GLY A 71 4.43 7.96 5.91
CA GLY A 71 5.29 8.86 5.16
C GLY A 71 6.28 8.15 4.25
N SER A 72 6.86 8.88 3.34
CA SER A 72 7.96 8.42 2.50
C SER A 72 9.24 8.24 3.33
N GLN A 73 10.09 7.31 2.90
CA GLN A 73 11.39 7.04 3.51
C GLN A 73 11.30 6.76 5.03
N VAL A 74 10.25 6.06 5.43
CA VAL A 74 10.12 5.55 6.78
C VAL A 74 10.94 4.27 6.91
N GLY A 75 11.75 4.20 7.96
CA GLY A 75 12.57 3.04 8.29
C GLY A 75 11.73 1.84 8.75
N TRP A 76 12.20 1.16 9.77
CA TRP A 76 11.54 -0.03 10.30
C TRP A 76 10.14 0.31 10.83
N LYS A 77 9.15 -0.49 10.46
CA LYS A 77 7.74 -0.22 10.76
C LYS A 77 7.24 -0.84 12.07
N ASP A 78 8.13 -1.40 12.86
CA ASP A 78 7.81 -2.02 14.15
C ASP A 78 7.53 -1.00 15.27
N LEU A 79 8.10 0.21 15.17
CA LEU A 79 7.90 1.27 16.14
C LEU A 79 7.88 2.64 15.45
N LEU A 80 6.69 3.11 15.07
CA LEU A 80 6.52 4.39 14.39
C LEU A 80 5.99 5.48 15.33
N ALA A 81 6.65 6.62 15.37
CA ALA A 81 6.12 7.84 15.99
C ALA A 81 5.09 8.51 15.05
N ASP A 82 4.26 9.41 15.59
CA ASP A 82 3.18 10.07 14.85
C ASP A 82 3.68 10.92 13.68
N ASP A 83 4.87 11.49 13.79
CA ASP A 83 5.52 12.27 12.74
C ASP A 83 5.93 11.44 11.52
N ARG A 84 5.81 10.11 11.60
CA ARG A 84 6.02 9.19 10.48
C ARG A 84 4.80 9.03 9.59
N PHE A 85 3.69 9.65 9.94
CA PHE A 85 2.45 9.64 9.18
C PHE A 85 2.13 11.03 8.63
N VAL A 86 1.37 11.05 7.55
CA VAL A 86 1.02 12.25 6.80
C VAL A 86 -0.46 12.23 6.49
N THR A 87 -1.15 13.35 6.67
CA THR A 87 -2.52 13.52 6.18
C THR A 87 -2.47 13.96 4.72
N VAL A 88 -3.06 13.17 3.83
CA VAL A 88 -3.32 13.55 2.44
C VAL A 88 -4.74 14.09 2.35
N HIS A 89 -4.86 15.35 1.90
CA HIS A 89 -6.15 16.03 1.74
C HIS A 89 -6.77 15.78 0.37
N GLY A 90 -5.94 15.50 -0.63
CA GLY A 90 -6.35 15.23 -2.00
C GLY A 90 -5.16 15.14 -2.95
N CYS A 91 -5.42 14.72 -4.19
CA CYS A 91 -4.42 14.66 -5.25
C CYS A 91 -4.96 15.25 -6.54
N ASP A 92 -4.14 16.07 -7.21
CA ASP A 92 -4.31 16.40 -8.61
C ASP A 92 -3.55 15.37 -9.45
N MET A 93 -4.29 14.37 -9.94
CA MET A 93 -3.70 13.25 -10.68
C MET A 93 -3.15 13.66 -12.05
N GLU A 94 -3.67 14.74 -12.63
CA GLU A 94 -3.22 15.22 -13.96
C GLU A 94 -1.92 15.99 -13.83
N ARG A 95 -1.81 16.83 -12.79
CA ARG A 95 -0.61 17.65 -12.55
C ARG A 95 0.45 16.94 -11.72
N GLY A 96 0.15 15.75 -11.19
CA GLY A 96 1.06 15.03 -10.32
C GLY A 96 1.32 15.75 -8.99
N ILE A 97 0.27 16.30 -8.35
CA ILE A 97 0.39 17.04 -7.09
C ILE A 97 -0.39 16.30 -5.99
N VAL A 98 0.23 16.18 -4.82
CA VAL A 98 -0.39 15.67 -3.59
C VAL A 98 -0.45 16.78 -2.56
N TYR A 99 -1.65 17.14 -2.12
CA TYR A 99 -1.88 18.12 -1.06
C TYR A 99 -1.85 17.44 0.30
N ALA A 100 -0.93 17.83 1.17
CA ALA A 100 -0.67 17.10 2.39
C ALA A 100 -0.44 18.00 3.61
N SER A 101 -0.63 17.45 4.81
CA SER A 101 -0.18 18.03 6.09
C SER A 101 0.72 17.04 6.81
N GLY A 102 1.85 17.52 7.30
CA GLY A 102 2.86 16.72 8.00
C GLY A 102 4.24 17.30 7.89
N THR A 103 5.23 16.60 8.44
CA THR A 103 6.63 17.01 8.48
C THR A 103 7.52 16.35 7.44
N ARG A 104 6.93 15.53 6.56
CA ARG A 104 7.60 14.76 5.49
C ARG A 104 6.68 14.52 4.32
N ASP A 105 7.24 14.12 3.19
CA ASP A 105 6.43 13.68 2.06
C ASP A 105 5.58 12.46 2.43
N PRO A 106 4.34 12.37 1.95
CA PRO A 106 3.56 11.14 2.04
C PRO A 106 4.22 10.02 1.24
N SER A 107 3.82 8.77 1.46
CA SER A 107 4.32 7.63 0.70
C SER A 107 4.31 7.90 -0.81
N SER A 108 5.33 7.40 -1.52
CA SER A 108 5.42 7.50 -2.99
C SER A 108 4.19 6.92 -3.72
N GLU A 109 3.40 6.08 -3.07
CA GLU A 109 2.19 5.48 -3.63
C GLU A 109 0.88 6.15 -3.17
N SER A 110 0.96 7.35 -2.59
CA SER A 110 -0.23 8.10 -2.16
C SER A 110 -1.25 8.34 -3.26
N MET A 111 -0.81 8.50 -4.51
CA MET A 111 -1.71 8.62 -5.66
C MET A 111 -2.47 7.31 -5.96
N LEU A 112 -1.84 6.16 -5.76
CA LEU A 112 -2.52 4.86 -5.85
C LEU A 112 -3.60 4.74 -4.78
N HIS A 113 -3.28 5.05 -3.51
CA HIS A 113 -4.26 5.03 -2.42
C HIS A 113 -5.42 6.01 -2.68
N PHE A 114 -5.11 7.22 -3.11
CA PHE A 114 -6.11 8.22 -3.49
C PHE A 114 -7.04 7.70 -4.60
N ALA A 115 -6.48 7.11 -5.66
CA ALA A 115 -7.25 6.57 -6.77
C ALA A 115 -8.22 5.47 -6.32
N VAL A 116 -7.76 4.57 -5.42
CA VAL A 116 -8.61 3.54 -4.82
C VAL A 116 -9.71 4.15 -3.97
N TYR A 117 -9.40 5.09 -3.08
CA TYR A 117 -10.42 5.76 -2.25
C TYR A 117 -11.45 6.54 -3.08
N ARG A 118 -11.03 7.11 -4.20
CA ARG A 118 -11.92 7.80 -5.12
C ARG A 118 -12.87 6.84 -5.84
N ALA A 119 -12.37 5.69 -6.28
CA ALA A 119 -13.13 4.68 -7.00
C ALA A 119 -14.06 3.85 -6.10
N ARG A 120 -13.62 3.55 -4.85
CA ARG A 120 -14.29 2.67 -3.90
C ARG A 120 -14.66 3.43 -2.63
N LYS A 121 -15.87 3.97 -2.58
CA LYS A 121 -16.35 4.76 -1.42
C LYS A 121 -16.62 3.92 -0.17
N ASP A 122 -16.81 2.63 -0.33
CA ASP A 122 -16.97 1.64 0.74
C ASP A 122 -15.63 1.28 1.44
N VAL A 123 -14.50 1.46 0.76
CA VAL A 123 -13.16 1.18 1.32
C VAL A 123 -12.76 2.25 2.33
N GLN A 124 -12.38 1.82 3.54
CA GLN A 124 -11.89 2.70 4.62
C GLN A 124 -10.40 2.51 4.90
N ALA A 125 -9.79 1.42 4.46
CA ALA A 125 -8.36 1.16 4.61
C ALA A 125 -7.76 0.56 3.34
N VAL A 126 -6.55 1.00 2.98
CA VAL A 126 -5.76 0.50 1.87
C VAL A 126 -4.37 0.16 2.40
N PHE A 127 -4.00 -1.10 2.35
CA PHE A 127 -2.72 -1.63 2.81
C PHE A 127 -1.94 -2.19 1.63
N HIS A 128 -0.81 -1.58 1.34
CA HIS A 128 0.13 -2.07 0.34
C HIS A 128 1.28 -2.80 1.02
N GLY A 129 1.58 -3.98 0.51
CA GLY A 129 2.69 -4.81 0.99
C GLY A 129 3.37 -5.57 -0.14
N HIS A 130 4.55 -6.12 0.19
CA HIS A 130 5.34 -6.96 -0.69
C HIS A 130 5.40 -8.38 -0.11
N SER A 131 5.21 -9.40 -0.96
CA SER A 131 5.40 -10.80 -0.60
C SER A 131 5.78 -11.60 -1.85
N ARG A 132 6.90 -12.30 -1.77
CA ARG A 132 7.34 -13.18 -2.83
C ARG A 132 6.41 -14.37 -2.99
N GLU A 133 5.86 -14.85 -1.89
CA GLU A 133 4.94 -15.99 -1.82
C GLU A 133 3.64 -15.66 -2.55
N ILE A 134 3.05 -14.49 -2.31
CA ILE A 134 1.85 -14.01 -3.01
C ILE A 134 2.13 -13.83 -4.50
N LEU A 135 3.26 -13.20 -4.86
CA LEU A 135 3.62 -12.96 -6.27
C LEU A 135 3.90 -14.25 -7.06
N ARG A 136 4.34 -15.33 -6.38
CA ARG A 136 4.65 -16.64 -6.98
C ARG A 136 3.52 -17.64 -6.87
N CYS A 137 2.45 -17.32 -6.20
CA CYS A 137 1.32 -18.22 -5.99
C CYS A 137 0.72 -18.61 -7.36
N ALA A 138 0.90 -19.88 -7.77
CA ALA A 138 0.45 -20.37 -9.08
C ALA A 138 -1.07 -20.54 -9.12
N ASP A 139 -1.65 -21.07 -8.04
CA ASP A 139 -3.08 -21.34 -7.90
C ASP A 139 -3.75 -20.19 -7.12
N ARG A 140 -3.68 -19.01 -7.67
CA ARG A 140 -4.36 -17.85 -7.06
C ARG A 140 -5.85 -18.09 -7.00
N PRO A 141 -6.52 -17.67 -5.92
CA PRO A 141 -7.96 -17.63 -5.93
C PRO A 141 -8.46 -16.87 -7.17
N PRO A 142 -9.41 -17.40 -7.94
CA PRO A 142 -9.87 -16.80 -9.19
C PRO A 142 -10.52 -15.41 -9.01
N ASP A 143 -10.86 -15.06 -7.77
CA ASP A 143 -11.40 -13.77 -7.35
C ASP A 143 -10.33 -12.71 -7.04
N ILE A 144 -9.03 -13.06 -7.11
CA ILE A 144 -7.93 -12.12 -6.90
C ILE A 144 -7.35 -11.65 -8.25
N PRO A 145 -7.70 -10.44 -8.71
CA PRO A 145 -7.15 -9.89 -9.94
C PRO A 145 -5.66 -9.53 -9.80
N GLU A 146 -4.96 -9.56 -10.93
CA GLU A 146 -3.61 -9.06 -11.09
C GLU A 146 -3.57 -7.97 -12.18
N THR A 147 -2.75 -6.93 -11.98
CA THR A 147 -2.53 -5.94 -13.04
C THR A 147 -1.95 -6.60 -14.29
N ARG A 148 -2.40 -6.17 -15.48
CA ARG A 148 -2.01 -6.79 -16.75
C ARG A 148 -0.51 -6.68 -16.99
N GLU A 149 0.05 -5.50 -16.69
CA GLU A 149 1.46 -5.17 -16.92
C GLU A 149 2.13 -4.72 -15.61
N PRO A 150 3.46 -4.89 -15.49
CA PRO A 150 4.22 -4.29 -14.41
C PRO A 150 4.38 -2.79 -14.66
N HIS A 151 4.19 -2.00 -13.61
CA HIS A 151 4.36 -0.54 -13.66
C HIS A 151 5.36 -0.09 -12.59
N PRO A 152 6.12 1.00 -12.84
CA PRO A 152 7.01 1.55 -11.84
C PRO A 152 6.26 1.99 -10.58
N TYR A 153 6.87 1.80 -9.39
CA TYR A 153 6.28 2.26 -8.13
C TYR A 153 5.96 3.76 -8.19
N GLY A 154 4.90 4.18 -7.52
CA GLY A 154 4.48 5.58 -7.38
C GLY A 154 4.10 6.26 -8.70
N SER A 155 3.96 5.52 -9.80
CA SER A 155 3.54 6.08 -11.09
C SER A 155 2.02 6.14 -11.23
N LEU A 156 1.54 7.02 -12.09
CA LEU A 156 0.11 7.09 -12.45
C LEU A 156 -0.33 5.85 -13.22
N GLU A 157 0.58 5.25 -13.98
CA GLU A 157 0.34 4.00 -14.72
C GLU A 157 0.05 2.86 -13.73
N LEU A 158 0.75 2.79 -12.60
CA LEU A 158 0.47 1.82 -11.55
C LEU A 158 -0.94 2.00 -10.99
N ALA A 159 -1.31 3.24 -10.65
CA ALA A 159 -2.65 3.55 -10.16
C ALA A 159 -3.75 3.19 -11.17
N ARG A 160 -3.56 3.52 -12.45
CA ARG A 160 -4.48 3.18 -13.54
C ARG A 160 -4.58 1.66 -13.72
N GLY A 161 -3.43 0.97 -13.79
CA GLY A 161 -3.37 -0.49 -13.95
C GLY A 161 -4.08 -1.24 -12.81
N VAL A 162 -4.03 -0.71 -11.59
CA VAL A 162 -4.81 -1.25 -10.46
C VAL A 162 -6.31 -0.99 -10.67
N LEU A 163 -6.71 0.24 -11.02
CA LEU A 163 -8.12 0.56 -11.24
C LEU A 163 -8.76 -0.25 -12.37
N ASP A 164 -8.00 -0.55 -13.43
CA ASP A 164 -8.46 -1.35 -14.59
C ASP A 164 -8.91 -2.76 -14.20
N VAL A 165 -8.39 -3.30 -13.11
CA VAL A 165 -8.69 -4.67 -12.66
C VAL A 165 -9.42 -4.72 -11.32
N LEU A 166 -9.51 -3.58 -10.60
CA LEU A 166 -10.03 -3.52 -9.24
C LEU A 166 -11.50 -3.97 -9.15
N GLY A 167 -12.38 -3.40 -9.97
CA GLY A 167 -13.82 -3.66 -9.87
C GLY A 167 -14.32 -3.65 -8.42
N ASN A 168 -14.94 -4.74 -8.00
CA ASN A 168 -15.39 -4.97 -6.61
C ASN A 168 -14.40 -5.80 -5.78
N ALA A 169 -13.21 -6.10 -6.30
CA ALA A 169 -12.22 -6.88 -5.56
C ALA A 169 -11.66 -6.08 -4.37
N ASP A 170 -11.41 -6.80 -3.28
CA ASP A 170 -10.83 -6.23 -2.07
C ASP A 170 -9.34 -6.60 -1.92
N PHE A 171 -8.78 -7.23 -2.92
CA PHE A 171 -7.36 -7.55 -2.99
C PHE A 171 -6.92 -7.53 -4.46
N VAL A 172 -5.78 -6.88 -4.74
CA VAL A 172 -5.20 -6.84 -6.10
C VAL A 172 -3.72 -7.14 -6.01
N ILE A 173 -3.24 -8.01 -6.88
CA ILE A 173 -1.81 -8.25 -7.09
C ILE A 173 -1.31 -7.26 -8.14
N MET A 174 -0.29 -6.49 -7.78
CA MET A 174 0.43 -5.64 -8.70
C MET A 174 1.60 -6.44 -9.27
N LYS A 175 1.53 -6.76 -10.56
CA LYS A 175 2.47 -7.64 -11.25
C LYS A 175 3.93 -7.22 -11.03
N ARG A 176 4.77 -8.14 -10.54
CA ARG A 176 6.19 -7.94 -10.22
C ARG A 176 6.49 -6.85 -9.18
N HIS A 177 5.49 -6.40 -8.43
CA HIS A 177 5.64 -5.33 -7.46
C HIS A 177 5.26 -5.82 -6.04
N GLY A 178 3.99 -6.05 -5.80
CA GLY A 178 3.43 -6.39 -4.51
C GLY A 178 1.94 -6.59 -4.58
N PHE A 179 1.24 -6.23 -3.53
CA PHE A 179 -0.21 -6.32 -3.47
C PHE A 179 -0.83 -5.11 -2.78
N ILE A 180 -2.10 -4.84 -3.05
CA ILE A 180 -2.95 -4.02 -2.20
C ILE A 180 -4.06 -4.87 -1.59
N SER A 181 -4.34 -4.63 -0.33
CA SER A 181 -5.44 -5.24 0.43
C SER A 181 -6.35 -4.13 0.94
N LEU A 182 -7.63 -4.25 0.67
CA LEU A 182 -8.64 -3.24 0.95
C LEU A 182 -9.57 -3.74 2.05
N GLY A 183 -10.14 -2.82 2.82
CA GLY A 183 -11.11 -3.16 3.86
C GLY A 183 -12.05 -2.02 4.21
N ARG A 184 -13.21 -2.36 4.76
CA ARG A 184 -14.12 -1.41 5.42
C ARG A 184 -13.59 -0.99 6.80
N SER A 185 -12.52 -1.64 7.25
CA SER A 185 -11.71 -1.30 8.42
C SER A 185 -10.26 -1.67 8.17
N MET A 186 -9.35 -1.19 9.01
CA MET A 186 -7.95 -1.58 9.01
C MET A 186 -7.80 -3.07 9.32
N ASP A 187 -8.62 -3.59 10.25
CA ASP A 187 -8.63 -5.01 10.61
C ASP A 187 -8.99 -5.90 9.41
N GLU A 188 -10.02 -5.54 8.62
CA GLU A 188 -10.37 -6.29 7.41
C GLU A 188 -9.23 -6.28 6.38
N ALA A 189 -8.63 -5.11 6.09
CA ALA A 189 -7.53 -5.01 5.14
C ALA A 189 -6.32 -5.85 5.59
N GLY A 190 -5.94 -5.74 6.86
CA GLY A 190 -4.80 -6.47 7.42
C GLY A 190 -5.02 -7.99 7.46
N ARG A 191 -6.17 -8.45 7.95
CA ARG A 191 -6.51 -9.89 8.01
C ARG A 191 -6.60 -10.52 6.62
N ARG A 192 -7.15 -9.81 5.63
CA ARG A 192 -7.20 -10.29 4.24
C ARG A 192 -5.80 -10.49 3.68
N ALA A 193 -4.87 -9.58 3.90
CA ALA A 193 -3.49 -9.75 3.47
C ALA A 193 -2.84 -11.01 4.08
N ILE A 194 -3.06 -11.24 5.38
CA ILE A 194 -2.58 -12.42 6.09
C ILE A 194 -3.22 -13.70 5.54
N GLU A 195 -4.52 -13.69 5.30
CA GLU A 195 -5.26 -14.85 4.79
C GLU A 195 -4.78 -15.25 3.39
N VAL A 196 -4.66 -14.27 2.47
CA VAL A 196 -4.14 -14.53 1.11
C VAL A 196 -2.72 -15.10 1.19
N HIS A 197 -1.86 -14.53 2.01
CA HIS A 197 -0.49 -15.04 2.20
C HIS A 197 -0.48 -16.49 2.72
N ARG A 198 -1.30 -16.80 3.73
CA ARG A 198 -1.42 -18.17 4.27
C ARG A 198 -1.91 -19.17 3.22
N ARG A 199 -2.84 -18.77 2.35
CA ARG A 199 -3.30 -19.63 1.24
C ARG A 199 -2.14 -19.95 0.29
N CYS A 200 -1.37 -18.93 -0.10
CA CYS A 200 -0.22 -19.11 -0.99
C CYS A 200 0.87 -20.01 -0.38
N LEU A 201 1.13 -19.91 0.93
CA LEU A 201 2.09 -20.78 1.61
C LEU A 201 1.64 -22.25 1.61
N ARG A 202 0.37 -22.53 1.94
CA ARG A 202 -0.16 -23.92 1.94
C ARG A 202 -0.06 -24.59 0.58
N GLN A 203 -0.24 -23.83 -0.49
CA GLN A 203 -0.13 -24.34 -1.86
C GLN A 203 1.31 -24.67 -2.24
N ALA A 204 2.28 -23.86 -1.78
CA ALA A 204 3.69 -24.13 -2.00
C ALA A 204 4.16 -25.42 -1.29
N GLU A 205 3.58 -25.73 -0.13
CA GLU A 205 3.89 -26.94 0.65
C GLU A 205 3.20 -28.19 0.05
N GLY A 206 1.95 -28.07 -0.41
CA GLY A 206 1.19 -29.18 -1.00
C GLY A 206 1.60 -29.57 -2.42
N GLY A 207 2.25 -28.67 -3.18
CA GLY A 207 2.78 -28.94 -4.51
C GLY A 207 4.10 -29.73 -4.53
N ASN A 208 4.70 -29.99 -3.37
CA ASN A 208 5.93 -30.79 -3.19
C ASN A 208 5.67 -32.21 -2.64
N ALA A 209 4.43 -32.68 -2.62
CA ALA A 209 4.15 -34.10 -2.33
C ALA A 209 4.52 -34.94 -3.56
N PRO A 210 5.33 -36.02 -3.39
CA PRO A 210 5.84 -36.85 -4.48
C PRO A 210 4.77 -37.62 -5.21
#